data_db32136e0f352057d5fc4628445b1b2b
#
_entry.id   db32136e0f352057d5fc4628445b1b2b
#
_cell.length_a   1.000
_cell.length_b   1.000
_cell.length_c   1.000
_cell.angle_alpha   90.00
_cell.angle_beta   90.00
_cell.angle_gamma   90.00
#
_symmetry.space_group_name_H-M   'P 1'
#
loop_
_entity.id
_entity.type
_entity.pdbx_description
1 polymer ?
#
loop_
_entity_poly.entity_id
_entity_poly.type
_entity_poly.pdbx_seq_one_letter_code
_entity_poly.pdbx_strand_id
1 'polypeptide(L)'
;LDRDHAMDAMVGTLSECASKCEKRGITLILEAFNTKVDHPGYFLDDPETTIEVIDRVGSSKVKMLYDIYHMQIMAGDILTFLLQHKDSIGHIHIAGVPGRAEPFNSELNYPYIIQEFINAGYSGAFGLEYFPELPDQESLTKTLLYLSQGK
;
A
#
# COMPACT_ATOMS: atom_id res chain seq x y z
N LEU A 1 -14.84 18.24 4.56
CA LEU A 1 -15.39 17.73 3.30
C LEU A 1 -16.50 16.74 3.64
N ASP A 2 -17.62 16.81 2.93
CA ASP A 2 -18.66 15.78 3.08
C ASP A 2 -18.11 14.44 2.52
N ARG A 3 -18.22 13.36 3.33
CA ARG A 3 -17.66 12.05 2.98
C ARG A 3 -18.26 11.52 1.68
N ASP A 4 -19.59 11.58 1.55
CA ASP A 4 -20.26 11.00 0.38
C ASP A 4 -19.87 11.75 -0.90
N HIS A 5 -19.80 13.08 -0.82
CA HIS A 5 -19.34 13.89 -1.94
C HIS A 5 -17.88 13.59 -2.34
N ALA A 6 -16.99 13.41 -1.38
CA ALA A 6 -15.59 13.05 -1.64
C ALA A 6 -15.48 11.67 -2.30
N MET A 7 -16.22 10.68 -1.79
CA MET A 7 -16.28 9.34 -2.35
C MET A 7 -16.79 9.35 -3.80
N ASP A 8 -17.89 10.05 -4.06
CA ASP A 8 -18.47 10.14 -5.40
C ASP A 8 -17.52 10.82 -6.40
N ALA A 9 -16.83 11.87 -5.97
CA ALA A 9 -15.84 12.56 -6.80
C ALA A 9 -14.65 11.67 -7.14
N MET A 10 -14.15 10.89 -6.17
CA MET A 10 -13.07 9.92 -6.40
C MET A 10 -13.50 8.82 -7.36
N VAL A 11 -14.65 8.19 -7.10
CA VAL A 11 -15.18 7.12 -7.96
C VAL A 11 -15.43 7.63 -9.38
N GLY A 12 -16.03 8.80 -9.55
CA GLY A 12 -16.26 9.40 -10.85
C GLY A 12 -14.95 9.62 -11.62
N THR A 13 -13.97 10.26 -11.00
CA THR A 13 -12.66 10.53 -11.61
C THR A 13 -11.93 9.25 -12.00
N LEU A 14 -11.87 8.27 -11.08
CA LEU A 14 -11.20 7.00 -11.33
C LEU A 14 -11.89 6.19 -12.43
N SER A 15 -13.23 6.21 -12.51
CA SER A 15 -13.99 5.54 -13.57
C SER A 15 -13.69 6.12 -14.97
N GLU A 16 -13.59 7.43 -15.08
CA GLU A 16 -13.18 8.08 -16.33
C GLU A 16 -11.75 7.71 -16.74
N CYS A 17 -10.83 7.67 -15.78
CA CYS A 17 -9.45 7.27 -16.02
C CYS A 17 -9.34 5.79 -16.36
N ALA A 18 -10.07 4.92 -15.67
CA ALA A 18 -10.04 3.46 -15.84
C ALA A 18 -10.31 3.07 -17.29
N SER A 19 -11.33 3.66 -17.93
CA SER A 19 -11.66 3.36 -19.32
C SER A 19 -10.54 3.68 -20.32
N LYS A 20 -9.69 4.67 -20.02
CA LYS A 20 -8.49 5.00 -20.80
C LYS A 20 -7.34 4.05 -20.50
N CYS A 21 -7.21 3.64 -19.26
CA CYS A 21 -6.17 2.73 -18.78
C CYS A 21 -6.37 1.31 -19.33
N GLU A 22 -7.62 0.83 -19.36
CA GLU A 22 -7.98 -0.46 -19.96
C GLU A 22 -7.49 -0.59 -21.39
N LYS A 23 -7.73 0.44 -22.22
CA LYS A 23 -7.30 0.47 -23.63
C LYS A 23 -5.79 0.49 -23.82
N ARG A 24 -5.03 0.88 -22.79
CA ARG A 24 -3.58 1.03 -22.83
C ARG A 24 -2.81 -0.02 -22.03
N GLY A 25 -3.51 -0.91 -21.33
CA GLY A 25 -2.89 -1.90 -20.45
C GLY A 25 -2.24 -1.31 -19.20
N ILE A 26 -2.60 -0.07 -18.82
CA ILE A 26 -2.07 0.62 -17.63
C ILE A 26 -2.96 0.26 -16.43
N THR A 27 -2.35 0.08 -15.25
CA THR A 27 -3.07 -0.06 -13.98
C THR A 27 -2.86 1.19 -13.16
N LEU A 28 -3.94 1.78 -12.67
CA LEU A 28 -3.93 2.84 -11.66
C LEU A 28 -3.82 2.19 -10.29
N ILE A 29 -3.01 2.77 -9.43
CA ILE A 29 -2.88 2.36 -8.04
C ILE A 29 -3.29 3.51 -7.13
N LEU A 30 -4.27 3.27 -6.25
CA LEU A 30 -4.83 4.22 -5.31
C LEU A 30 -4.22 3.98 -3.94
N GLU A 31 -3.69 5.00 -3.32
CA GLU A 31 -3.02 4.93 -2.03
C GLU A 31 -3.79 5.69 -0.94
N ALA A 32 -3.96 5.05 0.22
CA ALA A 32 -4.41 5.69 1.45
C ALA A 32 -3.20 6.10 2.30
N PHE A 33 -3.27 7.29 2.91
CA PHE A 33 -2.20 7.85 3.74
C PHE A 33 -2.56 7.86 5.22
N ASN A 34 -1.56 7.84 6.09
CA ASN A 34 -1.80 8.06 7.50
C ASN A 34 -2.07 9.53 7.79
N THR A 35 -3.14 9.81 8.54
CA THR A 35 -3.52 11.15 9.00
C THR A 35 -3.06 11.42 10.43
N LYS A 36 -2.61 10.39 11.15
CA LYS A 36 -2.16 10.49 12.54
C LYS A 36 -0.78 11.14 12.67
N VAL A 37 0.09 11.02 11.65
CA VAL A 37 1.48 11.49 11.69
C VAL A 37 1.80 12.41 10.51
N ASP A 38 1.68 11.90 9.26
CA ASP A 38 2.30 12.56 8.11
C ASP A 38 1.34 13.46 7.33
N HIS A 39 0.05 13.10 7.22
CA HIS A 39 -0.91 13.76 6.32
C HIS A 39 -2.20 14.18 7.05
N PRO A 40 -2.14 15.00 8.12
CA PRO A 40 -3.33 15.40 8.87
C PRO A 40 -4.37 16.08 7.97
N GLY A 41 -5.61 15.59 8.04
CA GLY A 41 -6.73 16.13 7.25
C GLY A 41 -6.86 15.56 5.82
N TYR A 42 -6.02 14.60 5.44
CA TYR A 42 -6.21 13.87 4.19
C TYR A 42 -7.48 13.01 4.26
N PHE A 43 -8.20 12.88 3.15
CA PHE A 43 -9.51 12.22 3.17
C PHE A 43 -9.39 10.69 3.19
N LEU A 44 -8.55 10.14 2.31
CA LEU A 44 -8.40 8.69 2.15
C LEU A 44 -7.31 8.17 3.09
N ASP A 45 -7.71 7.78 4.28
CA ASP A 45 -6.81 7.36 5.36
C ASP A 45 -7.16 5.99 5.98
N ASP A 46 -8.08 5.28 5.33
CA ASP A 46 -8.58 4.00 5.78
C ASP A 46 -8.55 2.95 4.66
N PRO A 47 -8.00 1.74 4.92
CA PRO A 47 -7.84 0.73 3.89
C PRO A 47 -9.19 0.18 3.39
N GLU A 48 -10.20 0.03 4.25
CA GLU A 48 -11.53 -0.45 3.86
C GLU A 48 -12.25 0.57 2.96
N THR A 49 -12.11 1.85 3.26
CA THR A 49 -12.61 2.93 2.40
C THR A 49 -11.95 2.88 1.01
N THR A 50 -10.67 2.53 0.96
CA THR A 50 -9.95 2.39 -0.32
C THR A 50 -10.51 1.23 -1.14
N ILE A 51 -10.80 0.10 -0.51
CA ILE A 51 -11.45 -1.04 -1.18
C ILE A 51 -12.85 -0.65 -1.66
N GLU A 52 -13.64 0.06 -0.84
CA GLU A 52 -14.97 0.55 -1.25
C GLU A 52 -14.90 1.39 -2.53
N VAL A 53 -13.93 2.31 -2.64
CA VAL A 53 -13.73 3.10 -3.86
C VAL A 53 -13.42 2.22 -5.06
N ILE A 54 -12.50 1.27 -4.91
CA ILE A 54 -12.08 0.34 -5.99
C ILE A 54 -13.27 -0.51 -6.46
N ASP A 55 -14.04 -1.05 -5.54
CA ASP A 55 -15.23 -1.87 -5.83
C ASP A 55 -16.31 -1.06 -6.55
N ARG A 56 -16.54 0.19 -6.13
CA ARG A 56 -17.49 1.10 -6.80
C ARG A 56 -17.04 1.49 -8.20
N VAL A 57 -15.74 1.64 -8.44
CA VAL A 57 -15.20 1.86 -9.80
C VAL A 57 -15.39 0.63 -10.68
N GLY A 58 -15.24 -0.56 -10.13
CA GLY A 58 -15.52 -1.84 -10.79
C GLY A 58 -14.60 -2.19 -11.96
N SER A 59 -13.42 -1.56 -12.07
CA SER A 59 -12.45 -1.82 -13.12
C SER A 59 -11.25 -2.62 -12.60
N SER A 60 -10.87 -3.68 -13.32
CA SER A 60 -9.64 -4.44 -13.02
C SER A 60 -8.35 -3.62 -13.18
N LYS A 61 -8.46 -2.40 -13.74
CA LYS A 61 -7.35 -1.47 -13.92
C LYS A 61 -7.24 -0.42 -12.83
N VAL A 62 -8.04 -0.52 -11.77
CA VAL A 62 -7.90 0.27 -10.56
C VAL A 62 -7.66 -0.68 -9.41
N LYS A 63 -6.51 -0.55 -8.76
CA LYS A 63 -6.04 -1.40 -7.67
C LYS A 63 -5.59 -0.53 -6.50
N MET A 64 -5.41 -1.14 -5.34
CA MET A 64 -4.81 -0.49 -4.20
C MET A 64 -3.28 -0.55 -4.27
N LEU A 65 -2.61 0.56 -4.01
CA LEU A 65 -1.28 0.57 -3.45
C LEU A 65 -1.43 0.48 -1.94
N TYR A 66 -0.99 -0.62 -1.35
CA TYR A 66 -1.03 -0.80 0.09
C TYR A 66 0.34 -0.44 0.69
N ASP A 67 0.46 0.77 1.23
CA ASP A 67 1.64 1.15 1.99
C ASP A 67 1.53 0.62 3.42
N ILE A 68 2.36 -0.37 3.74
CA ILE A 68 2.36 -1.03 5.05
C ILE A 68 2.69 -0.03 6.17
N TYR A 69 3.56 0.96 5.92
CA TYR A 69 3.87 1.99 6.89
C TYR A 69 2.64 2.82 7.25
N HIS A 70 1.92 3.32 6.25
CA HIS A 70 0.72 4.11 6.49
C HIS A 70 -0.37 3.28 7.17
N MET A 71 -0.60 2.07 6.71
CA MET A 71 -1.70 1.24 7.22
C MET A 71 -1.41 0.64 8.60
N GLN A 72 -0.14 0.39 8.94
CA GLN A 72 0.22 0.02 10.31
C GLN A 72 -0.14 1.12 11.31
N ILE A 73 0.13 2.37 10.97
CA ILE A 73 -0.20 3.54 11.81
C ILE A 73 -1.73 3.71 11.95
N MET A 74 -2.48 3.48 10.89
CA MET A 74 -3.92 3.75 10.85
C MET A 74 -4.77 2.60 11.38
N ALA A 75 -4.55 1.38 10.90
CA ALA A 75 -5.42 0.23 11.12
C ALA A 75 -4.74 -0.95 11.84
N GLY A 76 -3.46 -1.21 11.55
CA GLY A 76 -2.80 -2.43 12.01
C GLY A 76 -3.33 -3.68 11.29
N ASP A 77 -3.12 -4.86 11.89
CA ASP A 77 -3.58 -6.18 11.37
C ASP A 77 -3.29 -6.40 9.88
N ILE A 78 -2.07 -5.99 9.48
CA ILE A 78 -1.62 -5.87 8.09
C ILE A 78 -1.85 -7.16 7.28
N LEU A 79 -1.42 -8.29 7.84
CA LEU A 79 -1.44 -9.55 7.08
C LEU A 79 -2.86 -10.04 6.84
N THR A 80 -3.77 -9.92 7.79
CA THR A 80 -5.19 -10.30 7.64
C THR A 80 -5.82 -9.51 6.49
N PHE A 81 -5.64 -8.19 6.46
CA PHE A 81 -6.15 -7.34 5.39
C PHE A 81 -5.59 -7.71 4.02
N LEU A 82 -4.25 -7.87 3.92
CA LEU A 82 -3.59 -8.26 2.67
C LEU A 82 -4.10 -9.59 2.11
N LEU A 83 -4.27 -10.59 2.97
CA LEU A 83 -4.78 -11.90 2.57
C LEU A 83 -6.24 -11.85 2.11
N GLN A 84 -7.07 -11.06 2.79
CA GLN A 84 -8.49 -10.90 2.47
C GLN A 84 -8.70 -10.17 1.14
N HIS A 85 -7.92 -9.12 0.87
CA HIS A 85 -8.08 -8.23 -0.29
C HIS A 85 -7.00 -8.41 -1.37
N LYS A 86 -6.31 -9.54 -1.36
CA LYS A 86 -5.18 -9.88 -2.24
C LYS A 86 -5.40 -9.48 -3.71
N ASP A 87 -6.58 -9.78 -4.24
CA ASP A 87 -6.89 -9.56 -5.66
C ASP A 87 -7.12 -8.07 -6.00
N SER A 88 -7.31 -7.22 -4.99
CA SER A 88 -7.44 -5.78 -5.13
C SER A 88 -6.11 -5.04 -4.94
N ILE A 89 -5.06 -5.71 -4.47
CA ILE A 89 -3.73 -5.11 -4.29
C ILE A 89 -2.95 -5.12 -5.60
N GLY A 90 -2.52 -3.96 -6.05
CA GLY A 90 -1.69 -3.78 -7.25
C GLY A 90 -0.22 -3.55 -6.95
N HIS A 91 0.09 -2.99 -5.80
CA HIS A 91 1.45 -2.69 -5.36
C HIS A 91 1.52 -2.61 -3.83
N ILE A 92 2.70 -2.85 -3.28
CA ILE A 92 2.97 -2.72 -1.84
C ILE A 92 4.16 -1.79 -1.64
N HIS A 93 4.05 -0.87 -0.67
CA HIS A 93 5.18 -0.13 -0.15
C HIS A 93 5.61 -0.62 1.23
N ILE A 94 6.91 -0.53 1.50
CA ILE A 94 7.58 -0.98 2.73
C ILE A 94 8.43 0.15 3.28
N ALA A 95 8.25 0.46 4.57
CA ALA A 95 9.12 1.33 5.35
C ALA A 95 9.10 0.92 6.83
N GLY A 96 10.09 1.34 7.59
CA GLY A 96 10.15 1.10 9.03
C GLY A 96 9.06 1.84 9.80
N VAL A 97 8.39 1.16 10.72
CA VAL A 97 7.42 1.74 11.64
C VAL A 97 7.96 1.58 13.07
N PRO A 98 8.01 2.66 13.86
CA PRO A 98 7.75 4.06 13.52
C PRO A 98 8.90 4.70 12.71
N GLY A 99 8.68 5.93 12.21
CA GLY A 99 9.72 6.84 11.71
C GLY A 99 10.00 6.78 10.23
N ARG A 100 9.39 5.83 9.48
CA ARG A 100 9.53 5.67 8.02
C ARG A 100 10.98 5.49 7.56
N ALA A 101 11.84 4.89 8.41
CA ALA A 101 13.23 4.57 8.13
C ALA A 101 13.39 3.14 7.57
N GLU A 102 14.58 2.55 7.73
CA GLU A 102 14.89 1.21 7.23
C GLU A 102 13.96 0.13 7.80
N PRO A 103 13.40 -0.77 6.98
CA PRO A 103 12.45 -1.81 7.40
C PRO A 103 12.99 -2.80 8.44
N PHE A 104 14.31 -2.98 8.54
CA PHE A 104 14.90 -3.88 9.53
C PHE A 104 14.90 -3.31 10.97
N ASN A 105 14.61 -2.02 11.14
CA ASN A 105 14.41 -1.34 12.43
C ASN A 105 12.91 -1.07 12.68
N SER A 106 12.05 -2.01 12.30
CA SER A 106 10.59 -1.87 12.39
C SER A 106 9.99 -2.73 13.49
N GLU A 107 8.84 -2.31 14.01
CA GLU A 107 7.98 -3.16 14.85
C GLU A 107 7.32 -4.32 14.07
N LEU A 108 7.44 -4.33 12.73
CA LEU A 108 6.87 -5.32 11.84
C LEU A 108 7.92 -6.36 11.41
N ASN A 109 7.50 -7.63 11.33
CA ASN A 109 8.30 -8.70 10.74
C ASN A 109 8.06 -8.77 9.22
N TYR A 110 8.72 -7.91 8.46
CA TYR A 110 8.56 -7.86 7.00
C TYR A 110 8.89 -9.17 6.27
N PRO A 111 9.96 -9.91 6.61
CA PRO A 111 10.22 -11.21 5.97
C PRO A 111 9.03 -12.16 6.08
N TYR A 112 8.38 -12.22 7.25
CA TYR A 112 7.20 -13.06 7.47
C TYR A 112 5.99 -12.55 6.67
N ILE A 113 5.68 -11.27 6.70
CA ILE A 113 4.56 -10.67 5.97
C ILE A 113 4.70 -10.92 4.46
N ILE A 114 5.89 -10.67 3.91
CA ILE A 114 6.18 -10.86 2.48
C ILE A 114 6.00 -12.33 2.10
N GLN A 115 6.57 -13.25 2.90
CA GLN A 115 6.49 -14.68 2.60
C GLN A 115 5.06 -15.20 2.61
N GLU A 116 4.26 -14.81 3.61
CA GLU A 116 2.86 -15.23 3.69
C GLU A 116 2.02 -14.66 2.54
N PHE A 117 2.29 -13.43 2.13
CA PHE A 117 1.56 -12.84 1.02
C PHE A 117 1.95 -13.45 -0.34
N ILE A 118 3.22 -13.80 -0.53
CA ILE A 118 3.69 -14.59 -1.70
C ILE A 118 3.06 -15.99 -1.69
N ASN A 119 3.03 -16.68 -0.54
CA ASN A 119 2.40 -18.00 -0.40
C ASN A 119 0.91 -17.96 -0.74
N ALA A 120 0.23 -16.85 -0.47
CA ALA A 120 -1.16 -16.61 -0.84
C ALA A 120 -1.35 -16.33 -2.35
N GLY A 121 -0.28 -16.24 -3.13
CA GLY A 121 -0.30 -16.07 -4.59
C GLY A 121 -0.10 -14.64 -5.07
N TYR A 122 0.32 -13.71 -4.21
CA TYR A 122 0.72 -12.38 -4.69
C TYR A 122 2.00 -12.47 -5.51
N SER A 123 1.97 -11.92 -6.72
CA SER A 123 3.09 -11.93 -7.68
C SER A 123 3.56 -10.52 -8.08
N GLY A 124 3.02 -9.50 -7.42
CA GLY A 124 3.43 -8.11 -7.65
C GLY A 124 4.74 -7.74 -6.97
N ALA A 125 5.12 -6.49 -7.08
CA ALA A 125 6.35 -5.96 -6.49
C ALA A 125 6.11 -5.40 -5.09
N PHE A 126 7.18 -5.42 -4.29
CA PHE A 126 7.29 -4.72 -3.01
C PHE A 126 8.26 -3.56 -3.20
N GLY A 127 7.75 -2.33 -3.16
CA GLY A 127 8.52 -1.10 -3.29
C GLY A 127 9.09 -0.65 -1.95
N LEU A 128 10.32 -0.16 -1.96
CA LEU A 128 10.95 0.46 -0.80
C LEU A 128 10.68 1.96 -0.84
N GLU A 129 9.94 2.49 0.12
CA GLU A 129 9.62 3.91 0.21
C GLU A 129 9.88 4.42 1.63
N TYR A 130 11.15 4.61 1.96
CA TYR A 130 11.60 5.04 3.28
C TYR A 130 12.68 6.14 3.21
N PHE A 131 12.89 6.82 4.31
CA PHE A 131 13.96 7.80 4.48
C PHE A 131 15.15 7.14 5.18
N PRO A 132 16.27 6.87 4.49
CA PRO A 132 17.38 6.14 5.08
C PRO A 132 18.05 6.96 6.19
N GLU A 133 18.33 6.32 7.32
CA GLU A 133 19.18 6.85 8.40
C GLU A 133 20.66 6.47 8.17
N LEU A 134 20.92 5.43 7.39
CA LEU A 134 22.25 5.00 6.98
C LEU A 134 22.62 5.59 5.62
N PRO A 135 23.92 5.59 5.24
CA PRO A 135 24.33 5.91 3.87
C PRO A 135 23.59 5.01 2.86
N ASP A 136 23.11 5.58 1.76
CA ASP A 136 22.17 4.95 0.81
C ASP A 136 22.56 3.52 0.41
N GLN A 137 23.83 3.30 0.04
CA GLN A 137 24.28 1.97 -0.38
C GLN A 137 24.27 0.96 0.76
N GLU A 138 24.64 1.38 1.96
CA GLU A 138 24.60 0.52 3.16
C GLU A 138 23.18 0.20 3.55
N SER A 139 22.31 1.22 3.57
CA SER A 139 20.88 1.09 3.86
C SER A 139 20.21 0.08 2.92
N LEU A 140 20.35 0.26 1.61
CA LEU A 140 19.78 -0.64 0.61
C LEU A 140 20.33 -2.07 0.74
N THR A 141 21.62 -2.23 0.95
CA THR A 141 22.24 -3.55 1.08
C THR A 141 21.68 -4.30 2.31
N LYS A 142 21.63 -3.64 3.45
CA LYS A 142 21.09 -4.23 4.68
C LYS A 142 19.61 -4.53 4.58
N THR A 143 18.84 -3.62 3.98
CA THR A 143 17.40 -3.81 3.74
C THR A 143 17.13 -5.05 2.88
N LEU A 144 17.82 -5.18 1.75
CA LEU A 144 17.66 -6.33 0.86
C LEU A 144 18.06 -7.65 1.53
N LEU A 145 19.15 -7.66 2.30
CA LEU A 145 19.56 -8.83 3.08
C LEU A 145 18.51 -9.20 4.12
N TYR A 146 17.97 -8.24 4.86
CA TYR A 146 16.91 -8.46 5.83
C TYR A 146 15.64 -9.05 5.18
N LEU A 147 15.15 -8.45 4.10
CA LEU A 147 13.94 -8.90 3.42
C LEU A 147 14.09 -10.27 2.76
N SER A 148 15.31 -10.70 2.46
CA SER A 148 15.60 -12.03 1.89
C SER A 148 15.60 -13.17 2.90
N GLN A 149 15.53 -12.89 4.19
CA GLN A 149 15.59 -13.93 5.25
C GLN A 149 14.34 -14.81 5.36
N GLY A 150 13.26 -14.43 4.68
CA GLY A 150 12.01 -15.22 4.62
C GLY A 150 12.00 -16.35 3.59
N LYS A 151 13.13 -16.61 2.94
CA LYS A 151 13.25 -17.63 1.87
C LYS A 151 13.77 -18.94 2.41
#